data_4ae904cbf10c756f547b487965bd7917
#
_entry.id   4ae904cbf10c756f547b487965bd7917
#
_cell.length_a   1.000
_cell.length_b   1.000
_cell.length_c   1.000
_cell.angle_alpha   90.00
_cell.angle_beta   90.00
_cell.angle_gamma   90.00
#
_symmetry.space_group_name_H-M   'P 1'
#
loop_
_entity.id
_entity.type
_entity.pdbx_description
1 polymer ?
#
loop_
_entity_poly.entity_id
_entity_poly.type
_entity_poly.pdbx_seq_one_letter_code
_entity_poly.pdbx_strand_id
1 'polypeptide(L)'
;MFETLKALNPDPILGLLAAYRQDPNPRKVDLGVGVYKDEAGHTPILECVKQADLAHRAEETTKTYVGPAGDADFDNGIEALIFGADHGARRDQRLRTLQAPGGCGALRIAAELLNRAKAGAAIWVSDPTWANHVPLLGDAGLEIKIYPYYDGASQSLKADAMFAALEQIPAGDLVLLHGCCHNPCGVDLAPADWDRVAEIAVRRGFTPFVDLAYLGLGVGLDEDAYGVRRLASAVPELLVASSCSKNFGVYRERVGALSLLCATPAQADVVFGQAQNVARGVYSMPPNYGAALVGRILRDPAATKAWEGELGAMRDRINGLRSQLSGKF
;
A
#
# COMPACT_ATOMS: atom_id res chain seq x y z
N MET A 1 -32.68 1.07 18.68
CA MET A 1 -31.84 0.81 17.46
C MET A 1 -30.37 0.67 17.84
N PHE A 2 -29.79 1.65 18.58
CA PHE A 2 -28.36 1.57 18.96
C PHE A 2 -28.08 0.73 20.19
N GLU A 3 -29.11 0.35 20.97
CA GLU A 3 -29.04 -0.50 22.14
C GLU A 3 -28.56 -1.93 21.84
N THR A 4 -28.59 -2.33 20.56
CA THR A 4 -28.07 -3.62 20.10
C THR A 4 -26.56 -3.60 19.84
N LEU A 5 -25.96 -2.40 19.78
CA LEU A 5 -24.51 -2.25 19.57
C LEU A 5 -23.75 -2.63 20.84
N LYS A 6 -22.72 -3.46 20.66
CA LYS A 6 -21.81 -3.84 21.75
C LYS A 6 -20.58 -2.95 21.73
N ALA A 7 -20.04 -2.69 22.92
CA ALA A 7 -18.73 -2.02 23.02
C ALA A 7 -17.66 -2.86 22.34
N LEU A 8 -16.84 -2.21 21.52
CA LEU A 8 -15.67 -2.82 20.90
C LEU A 8 -14.47 -2.73 21.85
N ASN A 9 -13.57 -3.68 21.74
CA ASN A 9 -12.27 -3.56 22.38
C ASN A 9 -11.52 -2.37 21.78
N PRO A 10 -10.78 -1.59 22.59
CA PRO A 10 -9.93 -0.53 22.08
C PRO A 10 -8.97 -1.06 21.01
N ASP A 11 -8.73 -0.25 19.97
CA ASP A 11 -7.68 -0.57 19.00
C ASP A 11 -6.34 -0.75 19.72
N PRO A 12 -5.63 -1.88 19.52
CA PRO A 12 -4.41 -2.19 20.28
C PRO A 12 -3.31 -1.12 20.11
N ILE A 13 -3.20 -0.53 18.92
CA ILE A 13 -2.14 0.46 18.60
C ILE A 13 -2.54 1.83 19.16
N LEU A 14 -3.77 2.26 18.95
CA LEU A 14 -4.26 3.56 19.45
C LEU A 14 -4.38 3.56 20.97
N GLY A 15 -4.74 2.44 21.57
CA GLY A 15 -4.74 2.25 23.03
C GLY A 15 -3.35 2.39 23.64
N LEU A 16 -2.33 1.80 23.02
CA LEU A 16 -0.93 1.93 23.42
C LEU A 16 -0.44 3.39 23.33
N LEU A 17 -0.82 4.11 22.28
CA LEU A 17 -0.45 5.52 22.12
C LEU A 17 -1.06 6.40 23.24
N ALA A 18 -2.31 6.12 23.62
CA ALA A 18 -2.95 6.82 24.74
C ALA A 18 -2.25 6.52 26.07
N ALA A 19 -1.92 5.26 26.34
CA ALA A 19 -1.18 4.84 27.53
C ALA A 19 0.24 5.48 27.56
N TYR A 20 0.96 5.47 26.43
CA TYR A 20 2.26 6.12 26.31
C TYR A 20 2.20 7.61 26.66
N ARG A 21 1.18 8.33 26.19
CA ARG A 21 1.03 9.77 26.49
C ARG A 21 0.79 10.04 27.97
N GLN A 22 0.09 9.13 28.67
CA GLN A 22 -0.25 9.23 30.09
C GLN A 22 0.88 8.75 31.02
N ASP A 23 1.82 7.95 30.54
CA ASP A 23 2.94 7.46 31.32
C ASP A 23 3.90 8.62 31.69
N PRO A 24 4.14 8.92 32.98
CA PRO A 24 5.03 9.97 33.40
C PRO A 24 6.53 9.62 33.32
N ASN A 25 6.89 8.39 32.98
CA ASN A 25 8.29 7.96 32.95
C ASN A 25 9.10 8.73 31.87
N PRO A 26 10.11 9.53 32.25
CA PRO A 26 10.90 10.29 31.29
C PRO A 26 11.78 9.42 30.37
N ARG A 27 12.01 8.16 30.73
CA ARG A 27 12.79 7.19 29.93
C ARG A 27 11.95 6.34 28.99
N LYS A 28 10.65 6.64 28.87
CA LYS A 28 9.76 5.91 27.97
C LYS A 28 10.17 6.13 26.49
N VAL A 29 10.02 5.08 25.68
CA VAL A 29 10.31 5.11 24.25
C VAL A 29 9.03 4.75 23.51
N ASP A 30 8.63 5.55 22.53
CA ASP A 30 7.46 5.29 21.68
C ASP A 30 7.87 4.39 20.50
N LEU A 31 7.43 3.16 20.56
CA LEU A 31 7.54 2.16 19.46
C LEU A 31 6.15 1.74 18.94
N GLY A 32 5.09 2.45 19.36
CA GLY A 32 3.70 2.07 19.07
C GLY A 32 3.23 2.42 17.67
N VAL A 33 3.55 3.63 17.18
CA VAL A 33 3.09 4.09 15.86
C VAL A 33 4.22 4.06 14.86
N GLY A 34 4.01 3.35 13.74
CA GLY A 34 4.97 3.21 12.66
C GLY A 34 5.12 4.50 11.82
N VAL A 35 5.78 5.50 12.37
CA VAL A 35 6.20 6.73 11.67
C VAL A 35 7.73 6.82 11.67
N TYR A 36 8.29 7.35 10.58
CA TYR A 36 9.73 7.66 10.57
C TYR A 36 10.07 8.71 11.63
N LYS A 37 11.19 8.50 12.32
CA LYS A 37 11.76 9.47 13.26
C LYS A 37 13.24 9.73 12.92
N ASP A 38 13.61 11.00 12.90
CA ASP A 38 14.99 11.43 12.76
C ASP A 38 15.81 11.17 14.03
N GLU A 39 17.08 11.63 14.07
CA GLU A 39 17.96 11.47 15.23
C GLU A 39 17.47 12.20 16.48
N ALA A 40 16.72 13.29 16.29
CA ALA A 40 16.11 14.05 17.37
C ALA A 40 14.76 13.47 17.84
N GLY A 41 14.29 12.37 17.22
CA GLY A 41 13.02 11.73 17.52
C GLY A 41 11.80 12.42 16.90
N HIS A 42 11.99 13.36 15.98
CA HIS A 42 10.92 14.05 15.28
C HIS A 42 10.56 13.33 13.99
N THR A 43 9.32 13.49 13.56
CA THR A 43 8.86 13.09 12.21
C THR A 43 8.98 14.32 11.31
N PRO A 44 10.04 14.43 10.46
CA PRO A 44 10.25 15.60 9.64
C PRO A 44 9.25 15.65 8.48
N ILE A 45 8.96 16.86 8.00
CA ILE A 45 8.39 17.07 6.68
C ILE A 45 9.57 17.11 5.72
N LEU A 46 9.56 16.29 4.69
CA LEU A 46 10.60 16.24 3.67
C LEU A 46 10.75 17.60 2.99
N GLU A 47 11.97 17.98 2.65
CA GLU A 47 12.20 19.29 2.04
C GLU A 47 11.57 19.39 0.65
N CYS A 48 11.62 18.32 -0.13
CA CYS A 48 10.91 18.25 -1.41
C CYS A 48 9.39 18.47 -1.28
N VAL A 49 8.77 17.99 -0.19
CA VAL A 49 7.35 18.22 0.10
C VAL A 49 7.08 19.68 0.45
N LYS A 50 7.95 20.33 1.25
CA LYS A 50 7.82 21.76 1.56
C LYS A 50 7.95 22.63 0.30
N GLN A 51 8.89 22.32 -0.58
CA GLN A 51 9.06 23.06 -1.84
C GLN A 51 7.84 22.87 -2.76
N ALA A 52 7.33 21.65 -2.86
CA ALA A 52 6.09 21.38 -3.59
C ALA A 52 4.88 22.14 -3.01
N ASP A 53 4.79 22.24 -1.67
CA ASP A 53 3.74 22.99 -0.96
C ASP A 53 3.80 24.50 -1.29
N LEU A 54 4.97 25.09 -1.21
CA LEU A 54 5.16 26.50 -1.54
C LEU A 54 4.77 26.79 -3.01
N ALA A 55 5.21 25.96 -3.95
CA ALA A 55 4.88 26.12 -5.35
C ALA A 55 3.39 25.90 -5.62
N HIS A 56 2.79 24.88 -5.00
CA HIS A 56 1.35 24.59 -5.14
C HIS A 56 0.50 25.76 -4.67
N ARG A 57 0.79 26.33 -3.48
CA ARG A 57 0.06 27.50 -2.95
C ARG A 57 0.17 28.73 -3.83
N ALA A 58 1.32 28.92 -4.50
CA ALA A 58 1.52 30.06 -5.39
C ALA A 58 0.73 29.95 -6.70
N GLU A 59 0.46 28.72 -7.16
CA GLU A 59 -0.16 28.46 -8.47
C GLU A 59 -1.64 28.08 -8.37
N GLU A 60 -2.10 27.56 -7.22
CA GLU A 60 -3.48 27.10 -7.06
C GLU A 60 -4.46 28.28 -7.08
N THR A 61 -5.37 28.27 -8.03
CA THR A 61 -6.35 29.33 -8.23
C THR A 61 -7.78 28.94 -7.87
N THR A 62 -8.03 27.67 -7.53
CA THR A 62 -9.38 27.16 -7.27
C THR A 62 -9.38 26.02 -6.27
N LYS A 63 -10.46 25.87 -5.53
CA LYS A 63 -10.76 24.74 -4.63
C LYS A 63 -11.96 23.92 -5.13
N THR A 64 -12.23 23.93 -6.42
CA THR A 64 -13.32 23.14 -6.99
C THR A 64 -13.06 21.64 -6.89
N TYR A 65 -14.12 20.84 -7.02
CA TYR A 65 -14.02 19.38 -6.99
C TYR A 65 -13.18 18.83 -8.16
N VAL A 66 -12.32 17.84 -7.89
CA VAL A 66 -11.49 17.16 -8.92
C VAL A 66 -12.14 15.88 -9.47
N GLY A 67 -13.16 15.35 -8.80
CA GLY A 67 -13.83 14.13 -9.22
C GLY A 67 -13.36 12.86 -8.50
N PRO A 68 -14.04 11.73 -8.70
CA PRO A 68 -13.81 10.52 -7.92
C PRO A 68 -12.50 9.81 -8.23
N ALA A 69 -11.87 10.06 -9.40
CA ALA A 69 -10.55 9.53 -9.73
C ALA A 69 -9.42 10.23 -8.98
N GLY A 70 -9.61 11.50 -8.61
CA GLY A 70 -8.59 12.29 -7.94
C GLY A 70 -7.72 13.12 -8.88
N ASP A 71 -6.47 13.34 -8.50
CA ASP A 71 -5.50 14.16 -9.22
C ASP A 71 -4.78 13.35 -10.31
N ALA A 72 -4.89 13.77 -11.57
CA ALA A 72 -4.36 13.02 -12.71
C ALA A 72 -2.82 12.99 -12.75
N ASP A 73 -2.13 14.08 -12.33
CA ASP A 73 -0.66 14.09 -12.26
C ASP A 73 -0.17 13.10 -11.21
N PHE A 74 -0.88 13.03 -10.09
CA PHE A 74 -0.62 12.03 -9.04
C PHE A 74 -0.83 10.61 -9.55
N ASP A 75 -1.97 10.31 -10.15
CA ASP A 75 -2.31 8.97 -10.64
C ASP A 75 -1.29 8.47 -11.66
N ASN A 76 -0.94 9.31 -12.64
CA ASN A 76 0.07 8.98 -13.65
C ASN A 76 1.48 8.80 -13.05
N GLY A 77 1.86 9.67 -12.10
CA GLY A 77 3.16 9.62 -11.43
C GLY A 77 3.31 8.36 -10.58
N ILE A 78 2.30 8.01 -9.78
CA ILE A 78 2.30 6.79 -8.96
C ILE A 78 2.29 5.53 -9.80
N GLU A 79 1.50 5.50 -10.87
CA GLU A 79 1.50 4.37 -11.80
C GLU A 79 2.89 4.15 -12.43
N ALA A 80 3.52 5.24 -12.89
CA ALA A 80 4.87 5.18 -13.44
C ALA A 80 5.92 4.75 -12.40
N LEU A 81 5.81 5.22 -11.18
CA LEU A 81 6.71 4.88 -10.09
C LEU A 81 6.63 3.38 -9.73
N ILE A 82 5.43 2.85 -9.60
CA ILE A 82 5.20 1.45 -9.18
C ILE A 82 5.54 0.47 -10.32
N PHE A 83 4.99 0.68 -11.50
CA PHE A 83 5.10 -0.28 -12.59
C PHE A 83 6.33 -0.05 -13.47
N GLY A 84 6.91 1.14 -13.44
CA GLY A 84 7.92 1.60 -14.40
C GLY A 84 7.29 2.34 -15.60
N ALA A 85 7.92 3.43 -16.02
CA ALA A 85 7.39 4.30 -17.08
C ALA A 85 7.13 3.54 -18.39
N ASP A 86 8.01 2.58 -18.72
CA ASP A 86 7.99 1.81 -19.98
C ASP A 86 7.37 0.42 -19.85
N HIS A 87 6.66 0.11 -18.75
CA HIS A 87 6.06 -1.20 -18.55
C HIS A 87 5.02 -1.52 -19.65
N GLY A 88 5.04 -2.76 -20.16
CA GLY A 88 4.15 -3.20 -21.24
C GLY A 88 2.66 -2.93 -20.97
N ALA A 89 2.19 -3.23 -19.76
CA ALA A 89 0.79 -3.03 -19.39
C ALA A 89 0.33 -1.55 -19.45
N ARG A 90 1.24 -0.57 -19.22
CA ARG A 90 0.97 0.86 -19.40
C ARG A 90 0.85 1.19 -20.88
N ARG A 91 1.82 0.76 -21.68
CA ARG A 91 1.80 0.97 -23.15
C ARG A 91 0.57 0.36 -23.81
N ASP A 92 0.17 -0.82 -23.32
CA ASP A 92 -0.98 -1.56 -23.83
C ASP A 92 -2.31 -1.04 -23.24
N GLN A 93 -2.29 0.05 -22.47
CA GLN A 93 -3.45 0.69 -21.84
C GLN A 93 -4.31 -0.27 -20.99
N ARG A 94 -3.70 -1.27 -20.37
CA ARG A 94 -4.34 -2.23 -19.49
C ARG A 94 -4.34 -1.84 -18.02
N LEU A 95 -3.61 -0.77 -17.65
CA LEU A 95 -3.56 -0.19 -16.31
C LEU A 95 -4.47 1.02 -16.18
N ARG A 96 -5.11 1.14 -15.02
CA ARG A 96 -5.82 2.32 -14.57
C ARG A 96 -5.52 2.54 -13.09
N THR A 97 -5.21 3.78 -12.76
CA THR A 97 -4.92 4.18 -11.38
C THR A 97 -5.85 5.29 -10.95
N LEU A 98 -6.36 5.23 -9.73
CA LEU A 98 -7.16 6.27 -9.11
C LEU A 98 -6.64 6.57 -7.71
N GLN A 99 -6.64 7.84 -7.37
CA GLN A 99 -6.29 8.32 -6.04
C GLN A 99 -7.30 7.81 -4.99
N ALA A 100 -6.81 7.52 -3.79
CA ALA A 100 -7.61 7.11 -2.65
C ALA A 100 -7.13 7.79 -1.35
N PRO A 101 -7.99 7.88 -0.31
CA PRO A 101 -7.59 8.40 1.01
C PRO A 101 -6.59 7.48 1.73
N GLY A 102 -5.33 7.47 1.27
CA GLY A 102 -4.26 6.58 1.74
C GLY A 102 -4.47 5.12 1.34
N GLY A 103 -3.56 4.24 1.77
CA GLY A 103 -3.65 2.81 1.49
C GLY A 103 -4.94 2.16 2.01
N CYS A 104 -5.46 2.59 3.17
CA CYS A 104 -6.75 2.11 3.68
C CYS A 104 -7.91 2.38 2.71
N GLY A 105 -7.96 3.59 2.12
CA GLY A 105 -8.97 3.93 1.12
C GLY A 105 -8.83 3.08 -0.13
N ALA A 106 -7.59 2.86 -0.61
CA ALA A 106 -7.31 2.02 -1.75
C ALA A 106 -7.74 0.56 -1.52
N LEU A 107 -7.38 -0.02 -0.36
CA LEU A 107 -7.79 -1.37 0.05
C LEU A 107 -9.32 -1.49 0.14
N ARG A 108 -10.00 -0.48 0.72
CA ARG A 108 -11.45 -0.51 0.85
C ARG A 108 -12.16 -0.43 -0.50
N ILE A 109 -11.74 0.47 -1.39
CA ILE A 109 -12.32 0.54 -2.75
C ILE A 109 -12.11 -0.76 -3.50
N ALA A 110 -10.90 -1.34 -3.40
CA ALA A 110 -10.62 -2.64 -4.01
C ALA A 110 -11.56 -3.73 -3.49
N ALA A 111 -11.72 -3.82 -2.16
CA ALA A 111 -12.59 -4.82 -1.55
C ALA A 111 -14.06 -4.68 -1.98
N GLU A 112 -14.61 -3.46 -2.01
CA GLU A 112 -15.96 -3.18 -2.49
C GLU A 112 -16.12 -3.53 -3.99
N LEU A 113 -15.12 -3.18 -4.81
CA LEU A 113 -15.09 -3.51 -6.22
C LEU A 113 -15.08 -5.03 -6.45
N LEU A 114 -14.24 -5.75 -5.71
CA LEU A 114 -14.11 -7.19 -5.78
C LEU A 114 -15.41 -7.90 -5.34
N ASN A 115 -16.04 -7.43 -4.26
CA ASN A 115 -17.32 -7.96 -3.81
C ASN A 115 -18.46 -7.69 -4.84
N ARG A 116 -18.39 -6.57 -5.58
CA ARG A 116 -19.31 -6.33 -6.72
C ARG A 116 -19.06 -7.29 -7.88
N ALA A 117 -17.81 -7.57 -8.16
CA ALA A 117 -17.44 -8.48 -9.24
C ALA A 117 -17.82 -9.94 -8.91
N LYS A 118 -17.61 -10.35 -7.67
CA LYS A 118 -17.93 -11.70 -7.17
C LYS A 118 -18.32 -11.60 -5.69
N ALA A 119 -19.63 -11.58 -5.42
CA ALA A 119 -20.16 -11.51 -4.06
C ALA A 119 -19.63 -12.66 -3.18
N GLY A 120 -19.11 -12.32 -2.00
CA GLY A 120 -18.53 -13.30 -1.08
C GLY A 120 -17.23 -13.94 -1.59
N ALA A 121 -16.50 -13.27 -2.49
CA ALA A 121 -15.19 -13.76 -2.94
C ALA A 121 -14.25 -13.99 -1.76
N ALA A 122 -13.51 -15.10 -1.78
CA ALA A 122 -12.50 -15.37 -0.77
C ALA A 122 -11.22 -14.58 -1.05
N ILE A 123 -10.66 -13.98 0.02
CA ILE A 123 -9.35 -13.34 -0.01
C ILE A 123 -8.44 -14.01 1.03
N TRP A 124 -7.30 -14.47 0.57
CA TRP A 124 -6.29 -15.14 1.37
C TRP A 124 -5.26 -14.12 1.84
N VAL A 125 -5.08 -14.01 3.16
CA VAL A 125 -4.11 -13.10 3.80
C VAL A 125 -3.01 -13.89 4.49
N SER A 126 -1.83 -13.33 4.62
CA SER A 126 -0.70 -13.96 5.31
C SER A 126 -0.94 -14.10 6.82
N ASP A 127 -0.34 -15.10 7.45
CA ASP A 127 -0.29 -15.25 8.90
C ASP A 127 1.16 -15.05 9.40
N PRO A 128 1.43 -13.94 10.13
CA PRO A 128 0.53 -12.81 10.43
C PRO A 128 0.30 -11.88 9.23
N THR A 129 -0.66 -10.96 9.36
CA THR A 129 -0.89 -9.85 8.44
C THR A 129 -1.11 -8.55 9.21
N TRP A 130 -1.12 -7.39 8.53
CA TRP A 130 -1.50 -6.14 9.18
C TRP A 130 -2.91 -6.24 9.78
N ALA A 131 -3.02 -5.94 11.08
CA ALA A 131 -4.24 -6.21 11.86
C ALA A 131 -5.51 -5.61 11.24
N ASN A 132 -5.38 -4.49 10.50
CA ASN A 132 -6.53 -3.85 9.87
C ASN A 132 -6.97 -4.51 8.55
N HIS A 133 -6.19 -5.42 7.96
CA HIS A 133 -6.63 -6.14 6.75
C HIS A 133 -7.91 -6.92 6.98
N VAL A 134 -7.98 -7.66 8.08
CA VAL A 134 -9.12 -8.53 8.39
C VAL A 134 -10.44 -7.75 8.49
N PRO A 135 -10.59 -6.75 9.38
CA PRO A 135 -11.83 -6.00 9.46
C PRO A 135 -12.10 -5.17 8.20
N LEU A 136 -11.08 -4.55 7.60
CA LEU A 136 -11.26 -3.69 6.43
C LEU A 136 -11.83 -4.45 5.22
N LEU A 137 -11.30 -5.65 4.96
CA LEU A 137 -11.70 -6.49 3.82
C LEU A 137 -12.96 -7.29 4.13
N GLY A 138 -13.07 -7.81 5.35
CA GLY A 138 -14.23 -8.59 5.79
C GLY A 138 -15.50 -7.75 5.87
N ASP A 139 -15.42 -6.53 6.40
CA ASP A 139 -16.57 -5.61 6.47
C ASP A 139 -17.02 -5.10 5.08
N ALA A 140 -16.18 -5.26 4.06
CA ALA A 140 -16.55 -5.04 2.66
C ALA A 140 -17.25 -6.26 2.01
N GLY A 141 -17.41 -7.36 2.75
CA GLY A 141 -18.11 -8.57 2.30
C GLY A 141 -17.22 -9.65 1.72
N LEU A 142 -15.89 -9.57 1.84
CA LEU A 142 -14.99 -10.63 1.40
C LEU A 142 -14.84 -11.71 2.48
N GLU A 143 -14.78 -12.98 2.08
CA GLU A 143 -14.48 -14.09 2.97
C GLU A 143 -12.97 -14.14 3.26
N ILE A 144 -12.57 -13.94 4.52
CA ILE A 144 -11.16 -13.96 4.89
C ILE A 144 -10.67 -15.39 5.09
N LYS A 145 -9.63 -15.78 4.38
CA LYS A 145 -8.87 -17.02 4.54
C LYS A 145 -7.41 -16.70 4.83
N ILE A 146 -6.68 -17.68 5.37
CA ILE A 146 -5.31 -17.47 5.86
C ILE A 146 -4.36 -18.45 5.15
N TYR A 147 -3.18 -17.96 4.75
CA TYR A 147 -2.06 -18.81 4.35
C TYR A 147 -0.85 -18.61 5.27
N PRO A 148 -0.06 -19.67 5.55
CA PRO A 148 1.12 -19.58 6.39
C PRO A 148 2.18 -18.68 5.74
N TYR A 149 2.84 -17.84 6.54
CA TYR A 149 3.84 -16.92 6.03
C TYR A 149 5.09 -16.87 6.91
N TYR A 150 4.96 -16.66 8.22
CA TYR A 150 6.07 -16.39 9.12
C TYR A 150 6.19 -17.43 10.22
N ASP A 151 7.44 -17.82 10.51
CA ASP A 151 7.79 -18.66 11.65
C ASP A 151 8.44 -17.84 12.75
N GLY A 152 7.72 -17.67 13.87
CA GLY A 152 8.20 -16.92 15.03
C GLY A 152 9.39 -17.57 15.76
N ALA A 153 9.59 -18.88 15.63
CA ALA A 153 10.70 -19.59 16.29
C ALA A 153 12.02 -19.37 15.55
N SER A 154 12.00 -19.47 14.22
CA SER A 154 13.17 -19.25 13.37
C SER A 154 13.29 -17.80 12.87
N GLN A 155 12.28 -16.96 13.12
CA GLN A 155 12.18 -15.57 12.62
C GLN A 155 12.35 -15.47 11.10
N SER A 156 11.78 -16.41 10.36
CA SER A 156 11.97 -16.54 8.91
C SER A 156 10.67 -16.81 8.17
N LEU A 157 10.71 -16.70 6.86
CA LEU A 157 9.63 -17.08 5.96
C LEU A 157 9.38 -18.58 6.01
N LYS A 158 8.12 -19.01 6.17
CA LYS A 158 7.67 -20.41 5.96
C LYS A 158 7.49 -20.68 4.46
N ALA A 159 8.54 -20.54 3.66
CA ALA A 159 8.48 -20.57 2.20
C ALA A 159 7.74 -21.81 1.68
N ASP A 160 8.14 -23.02 2.10
CA ASP A 160 7.55 -24.28 1.61
C ASP A 160 6.06 -24.38 1.96
N ALA A 161 5.68 -24.00 3.19
CA ALA A 161 4.29 -24.04 3.63
C ALA A 161 3.45 -22.99 2.92
N MET A 162 3.99 -21.78 2.71
CA MET A 162 3.36 -20.71 1.95
C MET A 162 3.07 -21.17 0.52
N PHE A 163 4.09 -21.65 -0.19
CA PHE A 163 3.91 -22.08 -1.57
C PHE A 163 2.98 -23.29 -1.71
N ALA A 164 3.06 -24.25 -0.77
CA ALA A 164 2.13 -25.37 -0.74
C ALA A 164 0.67 -24.92 -0.54
N ALA A 165 0.44 -23.89 0.30
CA ALA A 165 -0.88 -23.29 0.48
C ALA A 165 -1.34 -22.56 -0.79
N LEU A 166 -0.50 -21.74 -1.42
CA LEU A 166 -0.81 -21.03 -2.66
C LEU A 166 -1.19 -21.99 -3.79
N GLU A 167 -0.58 -23.17 -3.87
CA GLU A 167 -0.91 -24.22 -4.84
C GLU A 167 -2.30 -24.82 -4.64
N GLN A 168 -2.95 -24.62 -3.52
CA GLN A 168 -4.29 -25.11 -3.23
C GLN A 168 -5.38 -24.04 -3.40
N ILE A 169 -5.00 -22.78 -3.63
CA ILE A 169 -5.96 -21.70 -3.77
C ILE A 169 -6.79 -21.89 -5.04
N PRO A 170 -8.12 -21.84 -4.94
CA PRO A 170 -9.01 -21.98 -6.10
C PRO A 170 -8.86 -20.83 -7.11
N ALA A 171 -9.12 -21.11 -8.36
CA ALA A 171 -9.21 -20.09 -9.40
C ALA A 171 -10.32 -19.07 -9.08
N GLY A 172 -9.99 -17.79 -9.29
CA GLY A 172 -10.90 -16.69 -9.01
C GLY A 172 -11.02 -16.30 -7.53
N ASP A 173 -10.26 -16.91 -6.61
CA ASP A 173 -10.01 -16.38 -5.28
C ASP A 173 -8.93 -15.29 -5.37
N LEU A 174 -8.77 -14.51 -4.30
CA LEU A 174 -7.82 -13.41 -4.20
C LEU A 174 -6.69 -13.76 -3.23
N VAL A 175 -5.48 -13.30 -3.52
CA VAL A 175 -4.34 -13.44 -2.60
C VAL A 175 -3.76 -12.07 -2.30
N LEU A 176 -3.88 -11.65 -1.03
CA LEU A 176 -3.27 -10.41 -0.56
C LEU A 176 -1.80 -10.67 -0.19
N LEU A 177 -0.93 -9.90 -0.80
CA LEU A 177 0.53 -9.96 -0.64
C LEU A 177 1.04 -8.59 -0.16
N HIS A 178 1.99 -8.58 0.78
CA HIS A 178 2.72 -7.36 1.10
C HIS A 178 3.84 -7.17 0.08
N GLY A 179 3.88 -6.01 -0.59
CA GLY A 179 4.84 -5.76 -1.67
C GLY A 179 6.29 -5.66 -1.18
N CYS A 180 6.51 -5.02 -0.03
CA CYS A 180 7.78 -4.92 0.69
C CYS A 180 7.53 -4.54 2.16
N CYS A 181 8.55 -4.69 3.01
CA CYS A 181 8.52 -4.36 4.44
C CYS A 181 7.27 -4.94 5.13
N HIS A 182 7.13 -6.25 5.05
CA HIS A 182 5.95 -6.97 5.55
C HIS A 182 5.57 -6.57 6.97
N ASN A 183 4.35 -6.10 7.15
CA ASN A 183 3.82 -5.71 8.45
C ASN A 183 2.94 -6.83 9.02
N PRO A 184 3.27 -7.45 10.21
CA PRO A 184 4.21 -6.93 11.21
C PRO A 184 5.58 -7.62 11.25
N CYS A 185 5.84 -8.68 10.48
CA CYS A 185 7.00 -9.55 10.73
C CYS A 185 8.33 -9.01 10.17
N GLY A 186 8.31 -8.07 9.20
CA GLY A 186 9.51 -7.52 8.59
C GLY A 186 10.33 -8.52 7.75
N VAL A 187 9.74 -9.65 7.37
CA VAL A 187 10.35 -10.66 6.49
C VAL A 187 9.68 -10.56 5.13
N ASP A 188 10.46 -10.27 4.10
CA ASP A 188 9.98 -10.05 2.75
C ASP A 188 10.30 -11.23 1.83
N LEU A 189 9.54 -11.34 0.73
CA LEU A 189 9.81 -12.29 -0.35
C LEU A 189 11.03 -11.84 -1.14
N ALA A 190 11.95 -12.76 -1.38
CA ALA A 190 13.06 -12.53 -2.30
C ALA A 190 12.57 -12.50 -3.77
N PRO A 191 13.36 -11.95 -4.73
CA PRO A 191 12.98 -11.96 -6.15
C PRO A 191 12.57 -13.35 -6.68
N ALA A 192 13.30 -14.42 -6.31
CA ALA A 192 12.96 -15.78 -6.69
C ALA A 192 11.62 -16.27 -6.11
N ASP A 193 11.25 -15.81 -4.91
CA ASP A 193 9.94 -16.11 -4.31
C ASP A 193 8.82 -15.41 -5.08
N TRP A 194 9.02 -14.17 -5.49
CA TRP A 194 8.08 -13.43 -6.34
C TRP A 194 7.89 -14.09 -7.71
N ASP A 195 8.99 -14.61 -8.32
CA ASP A 195 8.89 -15.38 -9.55
C ASP A 195 8.01 -16.61 -9.38
N ARG A 196 8.20 -17.35 -8.27
CA ARG A 196 7.40 -18.52 -7.95
C ARG A 196 5.95 -18.18 -7.65
N VAL A 197 5.68 -17.11 -6.92
CA VAL A 197 4.30 -16.61 -6.69
C VAL A 197 3.61 -16.30 -8.02
N ALA A 198 4.31 -15.63 -8.95
CA ALA A 198 3.75 -15.28 -10.26
C ALA A 198 3.44 -16.54 -11.08
N GLU A 199 4.32 -17.54 -11.08
CA GLU A 199 4.09 -18.82 -11.76
C GLU A 199 2.89 -19.57 -11.18
N ILE A 200 2.76 -19.59 -9.84
CA ILE A 200 1.63 -20.23 -9.17
C ILE A 200 0.33 -19.47 -9.51
N ALA A 201 0.35 -18.14 -9.46
CA ALA A 201 -0.82 -17.32 -9.78
C ALA A 201 -1.35 -17.61 -11.20
N VAL A 202 -0.45 -17.67 -12.18
CA VAL A 202 -0.81 -18.03 -13.57
C VAL A 202 -1.40 -19.45 -13.64
N ARG A 203 -0.76 -20.42 -13.01
CA ARG A 203 -1.19 -21.82 -13.06
C ARG A 203 -2.50 -22.06 -12.32
N ARG A 204 -2.69 -21.41 -11.16
CA ARG A 204 -3.87 -21.62 -10.31
C ARG A 204 -5.03 -20.71 -10.68
N GLY A 205 -4.77 -19.56 -11.31
CA GLY A 205 -5.80 -18.61 -11.72
C GLY A 205 -6.40 -17.80 -10.56
N PHE A 206 -5.68 -17.63 -9.46
CA PHE A 206 -6.07 -16.65 -8.44
C PHE A 206 -5.62 -15.24 -8.85
N THR A 207 -6.31 -14.21 -8.38
CA THR A 207 -5.96 -12.82 -8.65
C THR A 207 -5.09 -12.26 -7.53
N PRO A 208 -3.83 -11.85 -7.80
CA PRO A 208 -3.00 -11.19 -6.80
C PRO A 208 -3.55 -9.81 -6.45
N PHE A 209 -3.45 -9.45 -5.16
CA PHE A 209 -3.71 -8.13 -4.64
C PHE A 209 -2.53 -7.70 -3.78
N VAL A 210 -1.79 -6.67 -4.16
CA VAL A 210 -0.58 -6.24 -3.45
C VAL A 210 -0.88 -5.00 -2.62
N ASP A 211 -0.56 -5.06 -1.30
CA ASP A 211 -0.48 -3.88 -0.43
C ASP A 211 0.96 -3.35 -0.45
N LEU A 212 1.14 -2.14 -0.96
CA LEU A 212 2.44 -1.48 -1.15
C LEU A 212 2.52 -0.19 -0.34
N ALA A 213 2.64 -0.34 0.98
CA ALA A 213 2.64 0.79 1.91
C ALA A 213 4.03 1.41 2.16
N TYR A 214 5.13 0.74 1.75
CA TYR A 214 6.50 1.08 2.16
C TYR A 214 7.48 1.18 0.98
N LEU A 215 7.01 1.39 -0.24
CA LEU A 215 7.83 1.46 -1.45
C LEU A 215 9.03 2.40 -1.27
N GLY A 216 10.23 1.88 -1.49
CA GLY A 216 11.50 2.59 -1.38
C GLY A 216 12.12 2.61 0.02
N LEU A 217 11.48 2.00 1.03
CA LEU A 217 11.98 1.91 2.41
C LEU A 217 12.59 0.56 2.78
N GLY A 218 12.45 -0.45 1.91
CA GLY A 218 13.07 -1.76 2.06
C GLY A 218 14.52 -1.76 1.58
N VAL A 219 14.72 -2.05 0.30
CA VAL A 219 16.04 -2.12 -0.36
C VAL A 219 16.25 -0.93 -1.29
N GLY A 220 15.23 -0.58 -2.06
CA GLY A 220 15.25 0.50 -3.04
C GLY A 220 13.90 0.61 -3.75
N LEU A 221 13.72 1.63 -4.58
CA LEU A 221 12.46 1.83 -5.31
C LEU A 221 12.21 0.70 -6.31
N ASP A 222 13.23 0.31 -7.06
CA ASP A 222 13.09 -0.72 -8.09
C ASP A 222 13.02 -2.12 -7.47
N GLU A 223 13.82 -2.39 -6.45
CA GLU A 223 13.84 -3.66 -5.73
C GLU A 223 12.53 -3.91 -5.00
N ASP A 224 11.99 -2.89 -4.32
CA ASP A 224 10.73 -2.98 -3.59
C ASP A 224 9.52 -3.11 -4.54
N ALA A 225 9.63 -2.60 -5.78
CA ALA A 225 8.60 -2.73 -6.80
C ALA A 225 8.69 -4.03 -7.60
N TYR A 226 9.77 -4.82 -7.44
CA TYR A 226 10.03 -6.02 -8.25
C TYR A 226 8.84 -6.97 -8.29
N GLY A 227 8.27 -7.31 -7.14
CA GLY A 227 7.15 -8.25 -7.04
C GLY A 227 5.92 -7.78 -7.82
N VAL A 228 5.56 -6.49 -7.72
CA VAL A 228 4.44 -5.91 -8.48
C VAL A 228 4.71 -5.97 -9.98
N ARG A 229 5.90 -5.56 -10.43
CA ARG A 229 6.28 -5.56 -11.85
C ARG A 229 6.33 -6.97 -12.44
N ARG A 230 6.81 -7.92 -11.64
CA ARG A 230 6.85 -9.35 -12.03
C ARG A 230 5.45 -9.93 -12.19
N LEU A 231 4.55 -9.67 -11.25
CA LEU A 231 3.16 -10.07 -11.33
C LEU A 231 2.47 -9.40 -12.52
N ALA A 232 2.61 -8.09 -12.67
CA ALA A 232 1.99 -7.33 -13.77
C ALA A 232 2.40 -7.82 -15.17
N SER A 233 3.60 -8.40 -15.28
CA SER A 233 4.08 -9.01 -16.53
C SER A 233 3.57 -10.42 -16.76
N ALA A 234 3.06 -11.11 -15.72
CA ALA A 234 2.71 -12.51 -15.79
C ALA A 234 1.19 -12.76 -15.82
N VAL A 235 0.43 -12.04 -14.98
CA VAL A 235 -1.00 -12.32 -14.81
C VAL A 235 -1.88 -11.37 -15.63
N PRO A 236 -3.10 -11.79 -16.01
CA PRO A 236 -4.02 -10.93 -16.74
C PRO A 236 -4.63 -9.83 -15.85
N GLU A 237 -4.76 -10.07 -14.56
CA GLU A 237 -5.42 -9.17 -13.60
C GLU A 237 -4.60 -9.06 -12.31
N LEU A 238 -4.43 -7.82 -11.81
CA LEU A 238 -3.70 -7.51 -10.58
C LEU A 238 -4.29 -6.25 -9.96
N LEU A 239 -4.40 -6.21 -8.64
CA LEU A 239 -4.71 -5.01 -7.89
C LEU A 239 -3.50 -4.59 -7.05
N VAL A 240 -3.24 -3.30 -6.98
CA VAL A 240 -2.20 -2.74 -6.11
C VAL A 240 -2.77 -1.58 -5.31
N ALA A 241 -2.82 -1.73 -3.98
CA ALA A 241 -3.11 -0.64 -3.06
C ALA A 241 -1.78 -0.02 -2.59
N SER A 242 -1.55 1.24 -2.91
CA SER A 242 -0.32 1.95 -2.53
C SER A 242 -0.60 3.10 -1.58
N SER A 243 0.41 3.48 -0.80
CA SER A 243 0.32 4.57 0.17
C SER A 243 1.56 5.47 0.11
N CYS A 244 1.34 6.78 0.07
CA CYS A 244 2.39 7.79 0.17
C CYS A 244 2.64 8.25 1.62
N SER A 245 1.97 7.66 2.60
CA SER A 245 2.09 8.07 4.01
C SER A 245 3.53 8.02 4.50
N LYS A 246 4.30 6.98 4.15
CA LYS A 246 5.64 6.73 4.66
C LYS A 246 6.72 7.28 3.73
N ASN A 247 6.72 6.91 2.46
CA ASN A 247 7.78 7.26 1.52
C ASN A 247 7.80 8.74 1.08
N PHE A 248 6.67 9.46 1.24
CA PHE A 248 6.63 10.93 1.12
C PHE A 248 6.48 11.65 2.47
N GLY A 249 6.35 10.92 3.58
CA GLY A 249 6.18 11.51 4.92
C GLY A 249 4.87 12.28 5.11
N VAL A 250 3.85 12.06 4.26
CA VAL A 250 2.57 12.78 4.26
C VAL A 250 1.46 12.03 4.99
N TYR A 251 1.75 11.49 6.14
CA TYR A 251 0.89 10.59 6.93
C TYR A 251 -0.55 11.08 7.13
N ARG A 252 -0.72 12.38 7.43
CA ARG A 252 -2.02 12.99 7.74
C ARG A 252 -2.76 13.50 6.51
N GLU A 253 -2.07 13.63 5.38
CA GLU A 253 -2.68 14.12 4.14
C GLU A 253 -3.56 13.07 3.44
N ARG A 254 -3.47 11.81 3.88
CA ARG A 254 -4.25 10.69 3.39
C ARG A 254 -4.11 10.48 1.88
N VAL A 255 -2.89 10.29 1.43
CA VAL A 255 -2.53 10.07 0.02
C VAL A 255 -2.21 8.61 -0.23
N GLY A 256 -2.86 8.02 -1.21
CA GLY A 256 -2.64 6.67 -1.70
C GLY A 256 -3.34 6.47 -3.04
N ALA A 257 -3.17 5.31 -3.63
CA ALA A 257 -3.79 4.98 -4.91
C ALA A 257 -4.19 3.50 -5.00
N LEU A 258 -5.23 3.22 -5.75
CA LEU A 258 -5.56 1.88 -6.23
C LEU A 258 -5.21 1.80 -7.71
N SER A 259 -4.27 0.91 -8.06
CA SER A 259 -3.95 0.58 -9.44
C SER A 259 -4.56 -0.76 -9.83
N LEU A 260 -5.16 -0.81 -11.01
CA LEU A 260 -5.94 -1.92 -11.54
C LEU A 260 -5.33 -2.36 -12.87
N LEU A 261 -4.77 -3.56 -12.92
CA LEU A 261 -4.37 -4.23 -14.16
C LEU A 261 -5.49 -5.13 -14.62
N CYS A 262 -5.90 -5.01 -15.87
CA CYS A 262 -6.92 -5.81 -16.50
C CYS A 262 -6.39 -6.57 -17.73
N ALA A 263 -7.11 -7.60 -18.17
CA ALA A 263 -6.71 -8.42 -19.30
C ALA A 263 -6.71 -7.63 -20.62
N THR A 264 -7.62 -6.67 -20.78
CA THR A 264 -7.75 -5.83 -21.97
C THR A 264 -8.00 -4.37 -21.63
N PRO A 265 -7.70 -3.41 -22.52
CA PRO A 265 -8.03 -1.99 -22.35
C PRO A 265 -9.52 -1.74 -22.08
N ALA A 266 -10.39 -2.40 -22.84
CA ALA A 266 -11.84 -2.26 -22.69
C ALA A 266 -12.32 -2.71 -21.29
N GLN A 267 -11.77 -3.81 -20.77
CA GLN A 267 -12.03 -4.25 -19.40
C GLN A 267 -11.50 -3.25 -18.38
N ALA A 268 -10.31 -2.69 -18.60
CA ALA A 268 -9.71 -1.68 -17.74
C ALA A 268 -10.61 -0.44 -17.61
N ASP A 269 -11.21 0.03 -18.70
CA ASP A 269 -12.14 1.16 -18.68
C ASP A 269 -13.43 0.85 -17.90
N VAL A 270 -13.98 -0.34 -18.07
CA VAL A 270 -15.17 -0.78 -17.29
C VAL A 270 -14.86 -0.87 -15.81
N VAL A 271 -13.76 -1.53 -15.45
CA VAL A 271 -13.34 -1.73 -14.05
C VAL A 271 -13.02 -0.39 -13.39
N PHE A 272 -12.36 0.52 -14.10
CA PHE A 272 -12.07 1.87 -13.63
C PHE A 272 -13.35 2.68 -13.36
N GLY A 273 -14.33 2.63 -14.26
CA GLY A 273 -15.62 3.26 -14.06
C GLY A 273 -16.37 2.70 -12.82
N GLN A 274 -16.28 1.39 -12.59
CA GLN A 274 -16.84 0.77 -11.39
C GLN A 274 -16.09 1.20 -10.12
N ALA A 275 -14.77 1.28 -10.14
CA ALA A 275 -13.96 1.77 -9.01
C ALA A 275 -14.29 3.23 -8.68
N GLN A 276 -14.42 4.11 -9.68
CA GLN A 276 -14.86 5.49 -9.49
C GLN A 276 -16.27 5.58 -8.88
N ASN A 277 -17.18 4.69 -9.29
CA ASN A 277 -18.53 4.63 -8.72
C ASN A 277 -18.50 4.18 -7.25
N VAL A 278 -17.62 3.24 -6.87
CA VAL A 278 -17.38 2.89 -5.46
C VAL A 278 -16.84 4.10 -4.70
N ALA A 279 -15.80 4.75 -5.20
CA ALA A 279 -15.21 5.94 -4.59
C ALA A 279 -16.27 7.05 -4.38
N ARG A 280 -17.10 7.28 -5.39
CA ARG A 280 -18.23 8.24 -5.33
C ARG A 280 -19.20 7.92 -4.21
N GLY A 281 -19.48 6.63 -3.97
CA GLY A 281 -20.40 6.19 -2.91
C GLY A 281 -19.78 6.25 -1.51
N VAL A 282 -18.47 6.05 -1.39
CA VAL A 282 -17.78 5.98 -0.08
C VAL A 282 -17.38 7.36 0.43
N TYR A 283 -16.76 8.21 -0.38
CA TYR A 283 -16.23 9.52 0.02
C TYR A 283 -16.37 10.62 -1.03
N SER A 284 -17.10 10.38 -2.12
CA SER A 284 -17.36 11.30 -3.22
C SER A 284 -16.13 11.61 -4.09
N MET A 285 -15.08 12.15 -3.53
CA MET A 285 -13.75 12.38 -4.12
C MET A 285 -12.68 12.30 -3.02
N PRO A 286 -11.43 11.91 -3.35
CA PRO A 286 -10.36 11.88 -2.36
C PRO A 286 -9.89 13.29 -1.98
N PRO A 287 -9.19 13.47 -0.82
CA PRO A 287 -8.54 14.72 -0.45
C PRO A 287 -7.46 15.09 -1.48
N ASN A 288 -7.57 16.24 -2.14
CA ASN A 288 -6.71 16.58 -3.26
C ASN A 288 -5.32 17.11 -2.87
N TYR A 289 -5.23 17.87 -1.76
CA TYR A 289 -4.03 18.67 -1.45
C TYR A 289 -2.74 17.83 -1.42
N GLY A 290 -2.70 16.80 -0.62
CA GLY A 290 -1.51 15.93 -0.51
C GLY A 290 -1.17 15.22 -1.82
N ALA A 291 -2.17 14.81 -2.61
CA ALA A 291 -1.95 14.18 -3.91
C ALA A 291 -1.35 15.17 -4.92
N ALA A 292 -1.84 16.42 -4.94
CA ALA A 292 -1.28 17.47 -5.79
C ALA A 292 0.21 17.74 -5.48
N LEU A 293 0.61 17.68 -4.19
CA LEU A 293 2.03 17.80 -3.81
C LEU A 293 2.86 16.64 -4.35
N VAL A 294 2.39 15.41 -4.15
CA VAL A 294 3.09 14.20 -4.64
C VAL A 294 3.13 14.18 -6.18
N GLY A 295 2.02 14.47 -6.85
CA GLY A 295 1.96 14.56 -8.31
C GLY A 295 2.93 15.60 -8.86
N ARG A 296 3.02 16.77 -8.21
CA ARG A 296 4.00 17.81 -8.55
C ARG A 296 5.45 17.31 -8.43
N ILE A 297 5.77 16.60 -7.35
CA ILE A 297 7.11 16.02 -7.17
C ILE A 297 7.41 15.01 -8.28
N LEU A 298 6.48 14.08 -8.55
CA LEU A 298 6.70 12.99 -9.50
C LEU A 298 6.74 13.41 -10.97
N ARG A 299 6.12 14.54 -11.35
CA ARG A 299 6.18 15.05 -12.72
C ARG A 299 7.42 15.90 -13.02
N ASP A 300 8.13 16.37 -11.99
CA ASP A 300 9.36 17.15 -12.13
C ASP A 300 10.58 16.27 -11.84
N PRO A 301 11.44 15.98 -12.83
CA PRO A 301 12.61 15.12 -12.64
C PRO A 301 13.58 15.60 -11.55
N ALA A 302 13.73 16.93 -11.38
CA ALA A 302 14.61 17.46 -10.34
C ALA A 302 14.02 17.28 -8.95
N ALA A 303 12.73 17.51 -8.77
CA ALA A 303 12.01 17.26 -7.52
C ALA A 303 11.96 15.76 -7.19
N THR A 304 11.72 14.89 -8.18
CA THR A 304 11.78 13.43 -8.01
C THR A 304 13.14 12.99 -7.51
N LYS A 305 14.23 13.47 -8.13
CA LYS A 305 15.60 13.13 -7.69
C LYS A 305 15.90 13.63 -6.27
N ALA A 306 15.42 14.81 -5.89
CA ALA A 306 15.56 15.31 -4.54
C ALA A 306 14.81 14.42 -3.52
N TRP A 307 13.57 14.06 -3.83
CA TRP A 307 12.78 13.11 -3.04
C TRP A 307 13.44 11.75 -2.91
N GLU A 308 13.97 11.17 -3.98
CA GLU A 308 14.71 9.91 -3.95
C GLU A 308 15.91 9.95 -3.00
N GLY A 309 16.62 11.09 -2.98
CA GLY A 309 17.74 11.32 -2.05
C GLY A 309 17.30 11.35 -0.60
N GLU A 310 16.21 12.06 -0.28
CA GLU A 310 15.65 12.11 1.09
C GLU A 310 15.10 10.74 1.52
N LEU A 311 14.38 10.04 0.64
CA LEU A 311 13.88 8.68 0.89
C LEU A 311 15.02 7.70 1.12
N GLY A 312 16.09 7.79 0.33
CA GLY A 312 17.30 6.99 0.49
C GLY A 312 17.93 7.17 1.87
N ALA A 313 18.08 8.42 2.33
CA ALA A 313 18.59 8.71 3.66
C ALA A 313 17.71 8.13 4.78
N MET A 314 16.37 8.18 4.62
CA MET A 314 15.44 7.57 5.57
C MET A 314 15.62 6.04 5.61
N ARG A 315 15.68 5.38 4.46
CA ARG A 315 15.90 3.93 4.32
C ARG A 315 17.21 3.51 4.96
N ASP A 316 18.30 4.20 4.64
CA ASP A 316 19.63 3.86 5.14
C ASP A 316 19.70 3.98 6.68
N ARG A 317 19.07 5.01 7.24
CA ARG A 317 18.94 5.16 8.68
C ARG A 317 18.13 4.01 9.31
N ILE A 318 16.96 3.67 8.77
CA ILE A 318 16.11 2.58 9.28
C ILE A 318 16.89 1.25 9.26
N ASN A 319 17.51 0.92 8.13
CA ASN A 319 18.25 -0.33 7.96
C ASN A 319 19.52 -0.37 8.84
N GLY A 320 20.20 0.76 8.99
CA GLY A 320 21.34 0.89 9.93
C GLY A 320 20.93 0.63 11.38
N LEU A 321 19.80 1.17 11.84
CA LEU A 321 19.26 0.91 13.18
C LEU A 321 18.84 -0.54 13.38
N ARG A 322 18.18 -1.15 12.38
CA ARG A 322 17.82 -2.57 12.41
C ARG A 322 19.05 -3.47 12.53
N SER A 323 20.10 -3.21 11.74
CA SER A 323 21.34 -3.97 11.80
C SER A 323 22.06 -3.83 13.14
N GLN A 324 22.07 -2.60 13.71
CA GLN A 324 22.64 -2.36 15.04
C GLN A 324 21.87 -3.09 16.14
N LEU A 325 20.55 -3.14 16.04
CA LEU A 325 19.71 -3.84 17.02
C LEU A 325 19.93 -5.34 16.95
N SER A 326 19.88 -5.94 15.75
CA SER A 326 20.06 -7.38 15.57
C SER A 326 21.47 -7.86 15.95
N GLY A 327 22.47 -7.00 15.82
CA GLY A 327 23.84 -7.33 16.27
C GLY A 327 24.07 -7.27 17.78
N LYS A 328 23.04 -6.86 18.57
CA LYS A 328 23.09 -6.80 20.04
C LYS A 328 22.36 -7.97 20.72
N PHE A 329 21.59 -8.73 19.97
CA PHE A 329 20.88 -9.94 20.39
C PHE A 329 21.40 -11.18 19.69
#